data_48a1476640b442c77a0f9fb49709459d
#
_entry.id   48a1476640b442c77a0f9fb49709459d
#
_cell.length_a   1.000
_cell.length_b   1.000
_cell.length_c   1.000
_cell.angle_alpha   90.00
_cell.angle_beta   90.00
_cell.angle_gamma   90.00
#
_symmetry.space_group_name_H-M   'P 1'
#
loop_
_entity.id
_entity.type
_entity.pdbx_description
1 polymer ?
#
loop_
_entity_poly.entity_id
_entity_poly.type
_entity_poly.pdbx_seq_one_letter_code
_entity_poly.pdbx_strand_id
1 'polypeptide(L)'
;PFFILPWLGMCLIGTTDIRFDGDLDKVHASNNEIDYLLNETNRVIPAAQLTRESVRFTYSGVRPLPYSEGKKTSSITRSHVLYDHGPEAVENMVSLIGGKLTTHRQVGEEMVDTALKKQNKPRGQSPARQALLPGALSIKQAQQLMQTNQRDVVSHLLSIYGARTPQVLALVEESPELGEPILAGQPDIKAQIVYSVRSEL
;
A
#
# COMPACT_ATOMS: atom_id res chain seq x y z
N PRO A 1 4.48 19.49 3.79
CA PRO A 1 4.24 18.63 4.96
C PRO A 1 4.81 17.25 4.72
N PHE A 2 5.48 16.69 5.72
CA PHE A 2 6.03 15.35 5.69
C PHE A 2 5.59 14.59 6.96
N PHE A 3 5.78 13.28 7.00
CA PHE A 3 5.44 12.42 8.13
C PHE A 3 6.67 11.69 8.64
N ILE A 4 6.64 11.31 9.91
CA ILE A 4 7.58 10.41 10.55
C ILE A 4 6.75 9.35 11.26
N LEU A 5 6.84 8.10 10.82
CA LEU A 5 6.05 6.99 11.32
C LEU A 5 6.96 5.85 11.81
N PRO A 6 6.73 5.29 13.00
CA PRO A 6 7.37 4.05 13.40
C PRO A 6 7.00 2.91 12.43
N TRP A 7 7.99 2.19 11.93
CA TRP A 7 7.80 1.12 10.96
C TRP A 7 8.86 0.03 11.11
N LEU A 8 8.46 -1.17 11.49
CA LEU A 8 9.33 -2.35 11.61
C LEU A 8 10.65 -2.07 12.37
N GLY A 9 10.57 -1.43 13.53
CA GLY A 9 11.74 -1.06 14.34
C GLY A 9 12.57 0.11 13.80
N MET A 10 12.12 0.75 12.73
CA MET A 10 12.73 1.95 12.11
C MET A 10 11.74 3.11 12.08
N CYS A 11 12.10 4.19 11.42
CA CYS A 11 11.21 5.30 11.09
C CYS A 11 11.06 5.43 9.58
N LEU A 12 9.80 5.42 9.11
CA LEU A 12 9.47 5.80 7.75
C LEU A 12 9.25 7.30 7.68
N ILE A 13 10.12 7.99 6.92
CA ILE A 13 10.08 9.44 6.76
C ILE A 13 9.72 9.78 5.31
N GLY A 14 8.74 10.62 5.09
CA GLY A 14 8.27 11.04 3.78
C GLY A 14 7.13 12.05 3.87
N THR A 15 6.71 12.63 2.77
CA THR A 15 7.11 12.41 1.39
C THR A 15 7.66 13.68 0.80
N THR A 16 8.40 13.56 -0.29
CA THR A 16 8.55 14.62 -1.27
C THR A 16 7.42 14.50 -2.31
N ASP A 17 7.21 15.53 -3.12
CA ASP A 17 6.18 15.53 -4.16
C ASP A 17 6.64 16.49 -5.27
N ILE A 18 7.38 15.94 -6.23
CA ILE A 18 7.93 16.67 -7.37
C ILE A 18 7.36 16.10 -8.67
N ARG A 19 7.29 16.95 -9.70
CA ARG A 19 6.91 16.49 -11.03
C ARG A 19 8.00 15.58 -11.57
N PHE A 20 7.58 14.44 -12.12
CA PHE A 20 8.46 13.47 -12.74
C PHE A 20 8.09 13.33 -14.23
N ASP A 21 9.04 13.66 -15.09
CA ASP A 21 8.89 13.60 -16.55
C ASP A 21 9.89 12.58 -17.16
N GLY A 22 10.49 11.71 -16.33
CA GLY A 22 11.47 10.71 -16.73
C GLY A 22 10.88 9.35 -17.08
N ASP A 23 11.77 8.38 -17.21
CA ASP A 23 11.44 6.98 -17.45
C ASP A 23 10.83 6.34 -16.20
N LEU A 24 9.60 5.85 -16.30
CA LEU A 24 8.86 5.26 -15.17
C LEU A 24 9.53 4.01 -14.59
N ASP A 25 10.32 3.29 -15.38
CA ASP A 25 11.06 2.11 -14.92
C ASP A 25 12.32 2.46 -14.11
N LYS A 26 12.68 3.76 -14.08
CA LYS A 26 13.88 4.29 -13.39
C LYS A 26 13.56 5.26 -12.26
N VAL A 27 12.36 5.18 -11.71
CA VAL A 27 11.94 6.04 -10.60
C VAL A 27 12.74 5.71 -9.34
N HIS A 28 13.41 6.71 -8.78
CA HIS A 28 14.16 6.59 -7.52
C HIS A 28 14.18 7.93 -6.78
N ALA A 29 14.41 7.89 -5.48
CA ALA A 29 14.60 9.08 -4.68
C ALA A 29 15.93 9.77 -5.05
N SER A 30 15.87 11.04 -5.44
CA SER A 30 17.05 11.82 -5.72
C SER A 30 17.81 12.20 -4.44
N ASN A 31 19.09 12.50 -4.59
CA ASN A 31 19.90 12.98 -3.48
C ASN A 31 19.31 14.23 -2.81
N ASN A 32 18.75 15.16 -3.58
CA ASN A 32 18.13 16.36 -3.06
C ASN A 32 16.89 16.08 -2.23
N GLU A 33 16.09 15.08 -2.59
CA GLU A 33 14.91 14.68 -1.82
C GLU A 33 15.29 14.01 -0.50
N ILE A 34 16.33 13.19 -0.51
CA ILE A 34 16.88 12.58 0.71
C ILE A 34 17.39 13.66 1.66
N ASP A 35 18.23 14.59 1.16
CA ASP A 35 18.77 15.68 1.97
C ASP A 35 17.67 16.59 2.52
N TYR A 36 16.65 16.88 1.71
CA TYR A 36 15.49 17.64 2.16
C TYR A 36 14.80 16.98 3.35
N LEU A 37 14.51 15.67 3.27
CA LEU A 37 13.83 14.95 4.34
C LEU A 37 14.68 14.83 5.61
N LEU A 38 15.99 14.62 5.49
CA LEU A 38 16.93 14.61 6.62
C LEU A 38 16.99 15.97 7.31
N ASN A 39 17.15 17.06 6.53
CA ASN A 39 17.22 18.41 7.05
C ASN A 39 15.92 18.83 7.74
N GLU A 40 14.77 18.55 7.13
CA GLU A 40 13.47 18.87 7.73
C GLU A 40 13.21 18.06 8.99
N THR A 41 13.63 16.80 9.01
CA THR A 41 13.50 15.96 10.23
C THR A 41 14.37 16.50 11.35
N ASN A 42 15.63 16.81 11.08
CA ASN A 42 16.55 17.39 12.06
C ASN A 42 16.09 18.78 12.54
N ARG A 43 15.43 19.55 11.67
CA ARG A 43 14.85 20.84 12.06
C ARG A 43 13.70 20.69 13.05
N VAL A 44 12.86 19.67 12.86
CA VAL A 44 11.67 19.40 13.74
C VAL A 44 12.08 18.64 15.01
N ILE A 45 13.04 17.71 14.87
CA ILE A 45 13.54 16.87 15.96
C ILE A 45 15.09 17.01 16.02
N PRO A 46 15.63 18.11 16.57
CA PRO A 46 17.09 18.36 16.56
C PRO A 46 17.90 17.24 17.23
N ALA A 47 17.32 16.54 18.19
CA ALA A 47 17.97 15.44 18.87
C ALA A 47 18.16 14.19 17.98
N ALA A 48 17.47 14.09 16.85
CA ALA A 48 17.57 12.94 15.94
C ALA A 48 18.94 12.88 15.24
N GLN A 49 19.53 14.02 14.92
CA GLN A 49 20.85 14.16 14.27
C GLN A 49 21.07 13.19 13.10
N LEU A 50 20.03 13.03 12.26
CA LEU A 50 20.07 12.10 11.14
C LEU A 50 21.07 12.56 10.09
N THR A 51 21.83 11.60 9.57
CA THR A 51 22.77 11.77 8.46
C THR A 51 22.44 10.80 7.33
N ARG A 52 23.18 10.86 6.23
CA ARG A 52 23.01 9.91 5.11
C ARG A 52 23.24 8.46 5.54
N GLU A 53 24.13 8.22 6.49
CA GLU A 53 24.42 6.88 7.05
C GLU A 53 23.24 6.35 7.87
N SER A 54 22.34 7.22 8.33
CA SER A 54 21.10 6.81 9.01
C SER A 54 20.08 6.21 8.04
N VAL A 55 20.19 6.48 6.73
CA VAL A 55 19.28 5.99 5.71
C VAL A 55 19.56 4.52 5.42
N ARG A 56 18.57 3.67 5.64
CA ARG A 56 18.66 2.22 5.38
C ARG A 56 18.13 1.86 4.01
N PHE A 57 17.06 2.50 3.60
CA PHE A 57 16.39 2.23 2.33
C PHE A 57 15.62 3.46 1.85
N THR A 58 15.48 3.60 0.54
CA THR A 58 14.62 4.61 -0.10
C THR A 58 13.75 3.94 -1.16
N TYR A 59 12.53 4.42 -1.32
CA TYR A 59 11.68 4.03 -2.42
C TYR A 59 10.88 5.22 -2.94
N SER A 60 10.47 5.13 -4.18
CA SER A 60 9.69 6.17 -4.86
C SER A 60 8.60 5.52 -5.69
N GLY A 61 7.56 6.29 -5.96
CA GLY A 61 6.49 5.89 -6.85
C GLY A 61 5.90 7.10 -7.55
N VAL A 62 5.28 6.90 -8.69
CA VAL A 62 4.62 7.95 -9.46
C VAL A 62 3.11 7.94 -9.16
N ARG A 63 2.56 9.11 -8.87
CA ARG A 63 1.11 9.27 -8.68
C ARG A 63 0.43 9.52 -10.02
N PRO A 64 -0.58 8.74 -10.40
CA PRO A 64 -1.39 9.00 -11.59
C PRO A 64 -2.38 10.15 -11.29
N LEU A 65 -1.90 11.39 -11.31
CA LEU A 65 -2.75 12.56 -11.13
C LEU A 65 -3.41 12.96 -12.45
N PRO A 66 -4.60 13.63 -12.43
CA PRO A 66 -5.17 14.20 -13.61
C PRO A 66 -4.21 15.15 -14.31
N TYR A 67 -4.07 15.03 -15.64
CA TYR A 67 -3.23 15.93 -16.42
C TYR A 67 -3.66 17.37 -16.20
N SER A 68 -2.71 18.23 -15.91
CA SER A 68 -2.95 19.67 -15.70
C SER A 68 -1.73 20.44 -16.17
N GLU A 69 -1.86 21.06 -17.35
CA GLU A 69 -0.78 21.84 -17.93
C GLU A 69 -0.47 23.08 -17.09
N GLY A 70 0.81 23.32 -16.85
CA GLY A 70 1.32 24.53 -16.16
C GLY A 70 0.99 24.64 -14.67
N LYS A 71 0.22 23.69 -14.08
CA LYS A 71 -0.08 23.74 -12.64
C LYS A 71 1.04 23.15 -11.79
N LYS A 72 1.26 23.74 -10.61
CA LYS A 72 2.14 23.15 -9.60
C LYS A 72 1.53 21.83 -9.08
N THR A 73 2.34 20.80 -8.81
CA THR A 73 1.91 19.51 -8.28
C THR A 73 1.02 19.63 -7.05
N SER A 74 1.32 20.58 -6.16
CA SER A 74 0.53 20.83 -4.94
C SER A 74 -0.88 21.38 -5.20
N SER A 75 -1.17 21.92 -6.39
CA SER A 75 -2.46 22.48 -6.78
C SER A 75 -3.33 21.51 -7.60
N ILE A 76 -2.78 20.35 -8.01
CA ILE A 76 -3.53 19.33 -8.73
C ILE A 76 -4.40 18.57 -7.73
N THR A 77 -5.68 18.40 -8.09
CA THR A 77 -6.61 17.65 -7.23
C THR A 77 -6.14 16.22 -6.98
N ARG A 78 -6.24 15.79 -5.73
CA ARG A 78 -6.03 14.39 -5.33
C ARG A 78 -7.35 13.63 -5.16
N SER A 79 -8.46 14.26 -5.50
CA SER A 79 -9.76 13.58 -5.58
C SER A 79 -9.81 12.69 -6.81
N HIS A 80 -10.51 11.57 -6.69
CA HIS A 80 -10.76 10.71 -7.84
C HIS A 80 -11.74 11.37 -8.82
N VAL A 81 -11.62 11.00 -10.08
CA VAL A 81 -12.53 11.36 -11.15
C VAL A 81 -12.98 10.08 -11.84
N LEU A 82 -14.28 9.89 -11.97
CA LEU A 82 -14.86 8.85 -12.82
C LEU A 82 -15.10 9.45 -14.20
N TYR A 83 -14.27 9.04 -15.16
CA TYR A 83 -14.34 9.55 -16.52
C TYR A 83 -15.15 8.59 -17.39
N ASP A 84 -16.28 9.10 -17.91
CA ASP A 84 -17.15 8.35 -18.81
C ASP A 84 -16.72 8.56 -20.26
N HIS A 85 -16.37 7.47 -20.95
CA HIS A 85 -15.97 7.50 -22.36
C HIS A 85 -17.14 7.48 -23.36
N GLY A 86 -18.39 7.55 -22.91
CA GLY A 86 -19.56 7.62 -23.78
C GLY A 86 -19.49 8.74 -24.82
N PRO A 87 -19.09 9.97 -24.47
CA PRO A 87 -18.89 11.06 -25.44
C PRO A 87 -17.86 10.76 -26.54
N GLU A 88 -16.95 9.81 -26.29
CA GLU A 88 -15.94 9.35 -27.27
C GLU A 88 -16.39 8.11 -28.05
N ALA A 89 -17.69 7.82 -28.06
CA ALA A 89 -18.29 6.65 -28.67
C ALA A 89 -17.89 5.28 -28.07
N VAL A 90 -17.43 5.28 -26.79
CA VAL A 90 -17.15 4.05 -26.03
C VAL A 90 -18.09 3.97 -24.82
N GLU A 91 -19.36 3.68 -25.09
CA GLU A 91 -20.46 3.82 -24.12
C GLU A 91 -20.34 2.97 -22.85
N ASN A 92 -19.66 1.82 -22.91
CA ASN A 92 -19.56 0.87 -21.81
C ASN A 92 -18.23 0.97 -21.04
N MET A 93 -17.49 2.05 -21.22
CA MET A 93 -16.21 2.26 -20.58
C MET A 93 -16.25 3.45 -19.60
N VAL A 94 -15.73 3.22 -18.39
CA VAL A 94 -15.51 4.26 -17.39
C VAL A 94 -14.11 4.08 -16.82
N SER A 95 -13.32 5.15 -16.78
CA SER A 95 -11.99 5.15 -16.18
C SER A 95 -11.97 5.83 -14.83
N LEU A 96 -11.23 5.25 -13.89
CA LEU A 96 -10.90 5.90 -12.62
C LEU A 96 -9.55 6.61 -12.76
N ILE A 97 -9.54 7.92 -12.52
CA ILE A 97 -8.33 8.74 -12.58
C ILE A 97 -8.05 9.34 -11.20
N GLY A 98 -6.82 9.21 -10.71
CA GLY A 98 -6.41 9.74 -9.42
C GLY A 98 -7.02 9.01 -8.22
N GLY A 99 -7.30 9.75 -7.14
CA GLY A 99 -7.83 9.20 -5.90
C GLY A 99 -6.75 8.80 -4.89
N LYS A 100 -7.19 8.23 -3.79
CA LYS A 100 -6.35 7.75 -2.68
C LYS A 100 -6.78 6.35 -2.28
N LEU A 101 -5.82 5.51 -1.88
CA LEU A 101 -6.11 4.18 -1.37
C LEU A 101 -7.09 4.22 -0.17
N THR A 102 -6.99 5.23 0.68
CA THR A 102 -7.87 5.41 1.85
C THR A 102 -9.36 5.59 1.50
N THR A 103 -9.67 6.04 0.28
CA THR A 103 -11.05 6.24 -0.20
C THR A 103 -11.58 5.10 -1.06
N HIS A 104 -10.85 3.95 -1.13
CA HIS A 104 -11.17 2.84 -2.04
C HIS A 104 -12.60 2.31 -1.91
N ARG A 105 -13.17 2.26 -0.70
CA ARG A 105 -14.55 1.79 -0.48
C ARG A 105 -15.57 2.72 -1.13
N GLN A 106 -15.41 4.03 -0.95
CA GLN A 106 -16.28 5.04 -1.57
C GLN A 106 -16.15 5.00 -3.09
N VAL A 107 -14.92 4.95 -3.59
CA VAL A 107 -14.64 4.86 -5.03
C VAL A 107 -15.26 3.61 -5.64
N GLY A 108 -15.13 2.47 -4.98
CA GLY A 108 -15.75 1.21 -5.41
C GLY A 108 -17.27 1.30 -5.46
N GLU A 109 -17.90 1.92 -4.47
CA GLU A 109 -19.35 2.15 -4.43
C GLU A 109 -19.80 3.04 -5.58
N GLU A 110 -19.13 4.17 -5.83
CA GLU A 110 -19.44 5.10 -6.91
C GLU A 110 -19.24 4.47 -8.32
N MET A 111 -18.19 3.62 -8.47
CA MET A 111 -17.95 2.89 -9.72
C MET A 111 -19.06 1.87 -10.01
N VAL A 112 -19.49 1.12 -9.00
CA VAL A 112 -20.60 0.16 -9.13
C VAL A 112 -21.90 0.89 -9.48
N ASP A 113 -22.21 1.99 -8.80
CA ASP A 113 -23.39 2.80 -9.06
C ASP A 113 -23.39 3.34 -10.51
N THR A 114 -22.23 3.80 -10.98
CA THR A 114 -22.07 4.28 -12.35
C THR A 114 -22.28 3.15 -13.38
N ALA A 115 -21.73 1.95 -13.11
CA ALA A 115 -21.92 0.79 -13.97
C ALA A 115 -23.38 0.33 -14.01
N LEU A 116 -24.06 0.30 -12.86
CA LEU A 116 -25.49 -0.04 -12.80
C LEU A 116 -26.34 0.95 -13.55
N LYS A 117 -26.08 2.25 -13.42
CA LYS A 117 -26.76 3.30 -14.16
C LYS A 117 -26.63 3.12 -15.68
N LYS A 118 -25.41 2.83 -16.17
CA LYS A 118 -25.17 2.55 -17.60
C LYS A 118 -25.92 1.33 -18.11
N GLN A 119 -26.11 0.33 -17.24
CA GLN A 119 -26.86 -0.90 -17.56
C GLN A 119 -28.38 -0.76 -17.32
N ASN A 120 -28.89 0.43 -16.96
CA ASN A 120 -30.28 0.65 -16.57
C ASN A 120 -30.75 -0.29 -15.43
N LYS A 121 -29.85 -0.66 -14.53
CA LYS A 121 -30.16 -1.51 -13.37
C LYS A 121 -30.38 -0.66 -12.11
N PRO A 122 -31.28 -1.09 -11.20
CA PRO A 122 -31.53 -0.36 -9.98
C PRO A 122 -30.30 -0.41 -9.06
N ARG A 123 -30.06 0.70 -8.35
CA ARG A 123 -29.08 0.75 -7.27
C ARG A 123 -29.58 -0.07 -6.09
N GLY A 124 -28.75 -1.00 -5.60
CA GLY A 124 -28.99 -1.74 -4.39
C GLY A 124 -28.38 -1.08 -3.15
N GLN A 125 -28.60 -1.68 -1.99
CA GLN A 125 -27.89 -1.30 -0.77
C GLN A 125 -26.43 -1.75 -0.86
N SER A 126 -25.49 -0.83 -0.67
CA SER A 126 -24.07 -1.16 -0.69
C SER A 126 -23.63 -1.75 0.67
N PRO A 127 -22.99 -2.94 0.70
CA PRO A 127 -22.40 -3.47 1.91
C PRO A 127 -21.01 -2.85 2.23
N ALA A 128 -20.50 -1.97 1.39
CA ALA A 128 -19.11 -1.51 1.43
C ALA A 128 -18.67 -0.93 2.77
N ARG A 129 -19.58 -0.32 3.53
CA ARG A 129 -19.28 0.27 4.85
C ARG A 129 -19.13 -0.76 5.97
N GLN A 130 -19.78 -1.92 5.84
CA GLN A 130 -19.86 -2.95 6.89
C GLN A 130 -19.08 -4.22 6.54
N ALA A 131 -18.91 -4.50 5.26
CA ALA A 131 -18.17 -5.67 4.82
C ALA A 131 -16.71 -5.59 5.24
N LEU A 132 -16.20 -6.67 5.79
CA LEU A 132 -14.77 -6.82 6.06
C LEU A 132 -13.99 -6.85 4.74
N LEU A 133 -12.80 -6.27 4.74
CA LEU A 133 -11.89 -6.39 3.61
C LEU A 133 -11.41 -7.84 3.46
N PRO A 134 -11.13 -8.30 2.22
CA PRO A 134 -10.42 -9.56 2.02
C PRO A 134 -9.11 -9.55 2.82
N GLY A 135 -8.85 -10.61 3.55
CA GLY A 135 -7.69 -10.69 4.45
C GLY A 135 -7.96 -10.23 5.89
N ALA A 136 -9.13 -9.65 6.21
CA ALA A 136 -9.49 -9.36 7.58
C ALA A 136 -9.74 -10.66 8.39
N LEU A 137 -9.27 -10.68 9.62
CA LEU A 137 -9.47 -11.76 10.58
C LEU A 137 -10.36 -11.31 11.73
N SER A 138 -11.18 -12.23 12.23
CA SER A 138 -11.80 -12.04 13.54
C SER A 138 -10.76 -12.23 14.65
N ILE A 139 -10.98 -11.60 15.81
CA ILE A 139 -10.13 -11.77 17.00
C ILE A 139 -9.98 -13.24 17.35
N LYS A 140 -11.07 -14.02 17.27
CA LYS A 140 -11.07 -15.46 17.58
C LYS A 140 -10.13 -16.25 16.65
N GLN A 141 -10.17 -15.97 15.34
CA GLN A 141 -9.30 -16.63 14.37
C GLN A 141 -7.83 -16.26 14.61
N ALA A 142 -7.54 -14.97 14.87
CA ALA A 142 -6.19 -14.54 15.21
C ALA A 142 -5.67 -15.24 16.47
N GLN A 143 -6.49 -15.32 17.53
CA GLN A 143 -6.14 -16.02 18.77
C GLN A 143 -5.89 -17.52 18.56
N GLN A 144 -6.65 -18.18 17.69
CA GLN A 144 -6.42 -19.58 17.35
C GLN A 144 -5.07 -19.80 16.68
N LEU A 145 -4.72 -18.94 15.71
CA LEU A 145 -3.43 -19.02 15.01
C LEU A 145 -2.25 -18.71 15.95
N MET A 146 -2.48 -17.89 16.97
CA MET A 146 -1.47 -17.57 17.99
C MET A 146 -1.24 -18.68 19.04
N GLN A 147 -2.02 -19.76 19.01
CA GLN A 147 -1.81 -20.95 19.86
C GLN A 147 -0.69 -21.84 19.29
N THR A 148 0.51 -21.32 19.25
CA THR A 148 1.70 -21.94 18.70
C THR A 148 2.94 -21.59 19.52
N ASN A 149 3.98 -22.40 19.40
CA ASN A 149 5.28 -22.12 20.01
C ASN A 149 6.07 -21.04 19.26
N GLN A 150 5.64 -20.67 18.05
CA GLN A 150 6.28 -19.64 17.20
C GLN A 150 5.47 -18.34 17.18
N ARG A 151 5.07 -17.86 18.34
CA ARG A 151 4.16 -16.70 18.49
C ARG A 151 4.64 -15.45 17.77
N ASP A 152 5.94 -15.16 17.81
CA ASP A 152 6.50 -13.94 17.20
C ASP A 152 6.40 -14.01 15.69
N VAL A 153 6.74 -15.15 15.08
CA VAL A 153 6.59 -15.38 13.63
C VAL A 153 5.13 -15.29 13.22
N VAL A 154 4.23 -15.98 13.92
CA VAL A 154 2.80 -15.96 13.57
C VAL A 154 2.19 -14.57 13.77
N SER A 155 2.57 -13.84 14.84
CA SER A 155 2.14 -12.46 15.05
C SER A 155 2.59 -11.55 13.91
N HIS A 156 3.83 -11.70 13.47
CA HIS A 156 4.38 -10.97 12.34
C HIS A 156 3.61 -11.30 11.04
N LEU A 157 3.43 -12.57 10.72
CA LEU A 157 2.68 -13.01 9.54
C LEU A 157 1.22 -12.50 9.57
N LEU A 158 0.55 -12.53 10.72
CA LEU A 158 -0.80 -11.99 10.89
C LEU A 158 -0.87 -10.49 10.59
N SER A 159 0.17 -9.74 10.97
CA SER A 159 0.22 -8.29 10.70
C SER A 159 0.37 -7.95 9.21
N ILE A 160 0.96 -8.85 8.41
CA ILE A 160 1.21 -8.67 6.98
C ILE A 160 0.11 -9.32 6.15
N TYR A 161 -0.20 -10.58 6.42
CA TYR A 161 -1.05 -11.42 5.55
C TYR A 161 -2.49 -11.58 6.07
N GLY A 162 -2.77 -11.23 7.34
CA GLY A 162 -4.10 -11.35 7.93
C GLY A 162 -4.67 -12.77 7.77
N ALA A 163 -5.85 -12.90 7.17
CA ALA A 163 -6.52 -14.19 6.92
C ALA A 163 -5.78 -15.12 5.95
N ARG A 164 -4.75 -14.63 5.27
CA ARG A 164 -3.91 -15.44 4.38
C ARG A 164 -2.72 -16.09 5.10
N THR A 165 -2.47 -15.75 6.36
CA THR A 165 -1.42 -16.37 7.19
C THR A 165 -1.41 -17.91 7.12
N PRO A 166 -2.55 -18.62 7.19
CA PRO A 166 -2.54 -20.07 7.05
C PRO A 166 -1.98 -20.58 5.72
N GLN A 167 -2.12 -19.82 4.64
CA GLN A 167 -1.57 -20.19 3.32
C GLN A 167 -0.05 -20.10 3.32
N VAL A 168 0.52 -19.11 4.01
CA VAL A 168 1.98 -19.01 4.18
C VAL A 168 2.49 -20.14 5.08
N LEU A 169 1.78 -20.44 6.17
CA LEU A 169 2.16 -21.53 7.09
C LEU A 169 2.05 -22.92 6.45
N ALA A 170 1.08 -23.14 5.54
CA ALA A 170 0.96 -24.40 4.81
C ALA A 170 2.22 -24.72 4.00
N LEU A 171 2.92 -23.72 3.46
CA LEU A 171 4.21 -23.94 2.79
C LEU A 171 5.28 -24.47 3.74
N VAL A 172 5.22 -24.09 5.02
CA VAL A 172 6.15 -24.61 6.04
C VAL A 172 5.80 -26.06 6.42
N GLU A 173 4.49 -26.40 6.40
CA GLU A 173 4.05 -27.80 6.62
C GLU A 173 4.52 -28.72 5.47
N GLU A 174 4.51 -28.22 4.23
CA GLU A 174 5.00 -28.94 3.05
C GLU A 174 6.54 -29.06 3.05
N SER A 175 7.24 -28.02 3.46
CA SER A 175 8.69 -27.90 3.42
C SER A 175 9.20 -27.16 4.66
N PRO A 176 9.58 -27.90 5.75
CA PRO A 176 9.95 -27.32 7.04
C PRO A 176 11.08 -26.28 6.97
N GLU A 177 12.01 -26.39 6.02
CA GLU A 177 13.08 -25.42 5.78
C GLU A 177 12.58 -24.02 5.40
N LEU A 178 11.34 -23.92 4.90
CA LEU A 178 10.71 -22.63 4.61
C LEU A 178 10.30 -21.87 5.87
N GLY A 179 10.24 -22.55 7.03
CA GLY A 179 10.03 -21.92 8.33
C GLY A 179 11.27 -21.24 8.91
N GLU A 180 12.45 -21.42 8.29
CA GLU A 180 13.65 -20.74 8.74
C GLU A 180 13.59 -19.25 8.48
N PRO A 181 14.14 -18.40 9.38
CA PRO A 181 14.20 -16.97 9.20
C PRO A 181 15.05 -16.59 7.98
N ILE A 182 14.63 -15.56 7.26
CA ILE A 182 15.42 -14.97 6.14
C ILE A 182 16.70 -14.34 6.69
N LEU A 183 16.58 -13.67 7.84
CA LEU A 183 17.70 -13.09 8.58
C LEU A 183 17.63 -13.53 10.02
N ALA A 184 18.76 -13.93 10.58
CA ALA A 184 18.84 -14.36 11.97
C ALA A 184 18.30 -13.29 12.93
N GLY A 185 17.40 -13.69 13.83
CA GLY A 185 16.78 -12.81 14.81
C GLY A 185 15.64 -11.94 14.28
N GLN A 186 15.23 -12.10 13.02
CA GLN A 186 14.05 -11.44 12.43
C GLN A 186 12.90 -12.44 12.30
N PRO A 187 11.63 -11.98 12.37
CA PRO A 187 10.47 -12.86 12.30
C PRO A 187 10.07 -13.24 10.86
N ASP A 188 10.73 -12.67 9.84
CA ASP A 188 10.47 -12.97 8.43
C ASP A 188 11.03 -14.35 8.08
N ILE A 189 10.18 -15.20 7.50
CA ILE A 189 10.54 -16.60 7.14
C ILE A 189 10.60 -16.79 5.62
N LYS A 190 11.34 -17.79 5.17
CA LYS A 190 11.54 -18.11 3.74
C LYS A 190 10.24 -18.39 3.01
N ALA A 191 9.22 -18.94 3.68
CA ALA A 191 7.90 -19.19 3.11
C ALA A 191 7.23 -17.93 2.55
N GLN A 192 7.52 -16.74 3.09
CA GLN A 192 6.97 -15.47 2.59
C GLN A 192 7.45 -15.17 1.17
N ILE A 193 8.71 -15.49 0.85
CA ILE A 193 9.25 -15.31 -0.52
C ILE A 193 8.51 -16.23 -1.49
N VAL A 194 8.35 -17.50 -1.14
CA VAL A 194 7.65 -18.48 -1.98
C VAL A 194 6.20 -18.09 -2.18
N TYR A 195 5.52 -17.64 -1.11
CA TYR A 195 4.15 -17.19 -1.16
C TYR A 195 3.99 -15.97 -2.10
N SER A 196 4.84 -14.96 -1.96
CA SER A 196 4.80 -13.77 -2.79
C SER A 196 4.97 -14.10 -4.27
N VAL A 197 5.93 -14.97 -4.63
CA VAL A 197 6.13 -15.39 -6.02
C VAL A 197 4.95 -16.18 -6.58
N ARG A 198 4.30 -17.03 -5.77
CA ARG A 198 3.19 -17.89 -6.23
C ARG A 198 1.84 -17.19 -6.28
N SER A 199 1.63 -16.16 -5.45
CA SER A 199 0.29 -15.64 -5.17
C SER A 199 0.15 -14.12 -5.36
N GLU A 200 1.25 -13.38 -5.49
CA GLU A 200 1.24 -11.92 -5.51
C GLU A 200 1.98 -11.31 -6.70
N LEU A 201 2.71 -12.11 -7.50
CA LEU A 201 3.46 -11.66 -8.70
C LEU A 201 2.83 -12.20 -10.02
#